data_aaa02d81b84233f119594b849700b293
#
_entry.id   aaa02d81b84233f119594b849700b293
#
_cell.length_a   1.000
_cell.length_b   1.000
_cell.length_c   1.000
_cell.angle_alpha   90.00
_cell.angle_beta   90.00
_cell.angle_gamma   90.00
#
_symmetry.space_group_name_H-M   'P 1'
#
loop_
_entity.id
_entity.type
_entity.pdbx_description
1 polymer ?
#
loop_
_entity_poly.entity_id
_entity_poly.type
_entity_poly.pdbx_seq_one_letter_code
_entity_poly.pdbx_strand_id
1 'polypeptide(L)'
;MNDLIGATKQRASEKVLHTMQTILQMLENDESVNFYTVSAAAGVSRPFLYSHPELRTKIEECRVTGMTKRELQLEIIRLRSRVRELEELLNQR
;
A
#
# COMPACT_ATOMS: atom_id res chain seq x y z
N MET A 1 -25.52 -7.47 3.34
CA MET A 1 -24.99 -6.11 3.13
C MET A 1 -23.64 -5.88 3.79
N ASN A 2 -23.43 -6.39 5.00
CA ASN A 2 -22.14 -6.24 5.68
C ASN A 2 -20.99 -6.92 4.92
N ASP A 3 -21.26 -7.99 4.19
CA ASP A 3 -20.26 -8.71 3.42
C ASP A 3 -19.69 -7.86 2.29
N LEU A 4 -20.53 -7.07 1.64
CA LEU A 4 -20.09 -6.21 0.55
C LEU A 4 -19.16 -5.11 1.06
N ILE A 5 -19.49 -4.50 2.21
CA ILE A 5 -18.68 -3.48 2.84
C ILE A 5 -17.34 -4.06 3.29
N GLY A 6 -17.34 -5.25 3.90
CA GLY A 6 -16.13 -5.94 4.32
C GLY A 6 -15.23 -6.29 3.13
N ALA A 7 -15.81 -6.79 2.03
CA ALA A 7 -15.07 -7.11 0.83
C ALA A 7 -14.45 -5.86 0.20
N THR A 8 -15.15 -4.73 0.19
CA THR A 8 -14.64 -3.46 -0.33
C THR A 8 -13.43 -2.98 0.48
N LYS A 9 -13.51 -3.04 1.81
CA LYS A 9 -12.40 -2.67 2.70
C LYS A 9 -11.19 -3.59 2.50
N GLN A 10 -11.42 -4.88 2.33
CA GLN A 10 -10.37 -5.86 2.08
C GLN A 10 -9.66 -5.56 0.76
N ARG A 11 -10.39 -5.27 -0.31
CA ARG A 11 -9.80 -4.92 -1.61
C ARG A 11 -8.95 -3.66 -1.54
N ALA A 12 -9.44 -2.64 -0.83
CA ALA A 12 -8.66 -1.41 -0.64
C ALA A 12 -7.38 -1.70 0.13
N SER A 13 -7.44 -2.51 1.19
CA SER A 13 -6.27 -2.89 1.99
C SER A 13 -5.27 -3.70 1.16
N GLU A 14 -5.75 -4.59 0.31
CA GLU A 14 -4.89 -5.38 -0.60
C GLU A 14 -4.20 -4.49 -1.63
N LYS A 15 -4.89 -3.50 -2.18
CA LYS A 15 -4.30 -2.54 -3.11
C LYS A 15 -3.24 -1.68 -2.43
N VAL A 16 -3.48 -1.26 -1.19
CA VAL A 16 -2.51 -0.50 -0.40
C VAL A 16 -1.27 -1.36 -0.15
N LEU A 17 -1.45 -2.61 0.27
CA LEU A 17 -0.35 -3.54 0.48
C LEU A 17 0.45 -3.76 -0.80
N HIS A 18 -0.23 -4.02 -1.91
CA HIS A 18 0.42 -4.21 -3.21
C HIS A 18 1.23 -2.97 -3.60
N THR A 19 0.67 -1.79 -3.40
CA THR A 19 1.36 -0.54 -3.72
C THR A 19 2.60 -0.35 -2.86
N MET A 20 2.52 -0.66 -1.56
CA MET A 20 3.69 -0.60 -0.67
C MET A 20 4.79 -1.57 -1.11
N GLN A 21 4.42 -2.79 -1.51
CA GLN A 21 5.37 -3.77 -2.02
C GLN A 21 6.03 -3.29 -3.31
N THR A 22 5.26 -2.62 -4.17
CA THR A 22 5.78 -2.02 -5.40
C THR A 22 6.80 -0.92 -5.09
N ILE A 23 6.51 -0.06 -4.12
CA ILE A 23 7.45 0.98 -3.69
C ILE A 23 8.75 0.36 -3.19
N LEU A 24 8.66 -0.70 -2.36
CA LEU A 24 9.84 -1.40 -1.87
C LEU A 24 10.69 -1.94 -3.03
N GLN A 25 10.05 -2.57 -4.00
CA GLN A 25 10.72 -3.11 -5.16
C GLN A 25 11.42 -2.01 -5.97
N MET A 26 10.77 -0.86 -6.12
CA MET A 26 11.36 0.28 -6.81
C MET A 26 12.61 0.80 -6.07
N LEU A 27 12.55 0.87 -4.74
CA LEU A 27 13.71 1.27 -3.93
C LEU A 27 14.87 0.28 -4.08
N GLU A 28 14.56 -1.02 -4.11
CA GLU A 28 15.58 -2.06 -4.31
C GLU A 28 16.25 -1.96 -5.67
N ASN A 29 15.52 -1.49 -6.67
CA ASN A 29 16.01 -1.31 -8.04
C ASN A 29 16.56 0.08 -8.31
N ASP A 30 16.69 0.93 -7.29
CA ASP A 30 17.13 2.32 -7.39
C ASP A 30 16.29 3.15 -8.35
N GLU A 31 15.01 2.84 -8.47
CA GLU A 31 14.07 3.60 -9.29
C GLU A 31 13.56 4.82 -8.54
N SER A 32 13.29 5.90 -9.26
CA SER A 32 12.70 7.11 -8.67
C SER A 32 11.30 6.83 -8.15
N VAL A 33 11.04 7.16 -6.88
CA VAL A 33 9.73 6.99 -6.26
C VAL A 33 9.01 8.34 -6.19
N ASN A 34 7.95 8.47 -6.96
CA ASN A 34 7.06 9.63 -6.93
C ASN A 34 5.65 9.17 -7.32
N PHE A 35 4.68 10.08 -7.26
CA PHE A 35 3.28 9.71 -7.52
C PHE A 35 3.06 9.17 -8.93
N TYR A 36 3.76 9.71 -9.91
CA TYR A 36 3.65 9.25 -11.28
C TYR A 36 4.22 7.84 -11.46
N THR A 37 5.45 7.62 -10.99
CA THR A 37 6.14 6.33 -11.18
C THR A 37 5.47 5.21 -10.39
N VAL A 38 5.00 5.50 -9.17
CA VAL A 38 4.29 4.51 -8.35
C VAL A 38 2.94 4.16 -8.98
N SER A 39 2.21 5.16 -9.46
CA SER A 39 0.94 4.92 -10.15
C SER A 39 1.12 3.98 -11.34
N ALA A 40 2.12 4.23 -12.17
CA ALA A 40 2.40 3.40 -13.34
C ALA A 40 2.82 1.98 -12.94
N ALA A 41 3.73 1.86 -11.98
CA ALA A 41 4.30 0.57 -11.58
C ALA A 41 3.30 -0.30 -10.83
N ALA A 42 2.48 0.28 -9.97
CA ALA A 42 1.50 -0.46 -9.16
C ALA A 42 0.17 -0.67 -9.88
N GLY A 43 -0.06 0.03 -11.00
CA GLY A 43 -1.33 -0.06 -11.73
C GLY A 43 -2.49 0.57 -10.98
N VAL A 44 -2.25 1.62 -10.19
CA VAL A 44 -3.27 2.34 -9.47
C VAL A 44 -3.33 3.80 -9.93
N SER A 45 -4.47 4.46 -9.73
CA SER A 45 -4.61 5.85 -10.12
C SER A 45 -3.90 6.78 -9.14
N ARG A 46 -3.50 7.95 -9.61
CA ARG A 46 -2.95 8.97 -8.72
C ARG A 46 -3.94 9.42 -7.64
N PRO A 47 -5.24 9.64 -7.96
CA PRO A 47 -6.22 9.93 -6.92
C PRO A 47 -6.28 8.86 -5.82
N PHE A 48 -6.11 7.58 -6.17
CA PHE A 48 -6.04 6.51 -5.18
C PHE A 48 -4.88 6.74 -4.20
N LEU A 49 -3.70 7.09 -4.73
CA LEU A 49 -2.52 7.37 -3.91
C LEU A 49 -2.75 8.55 -2.97
N TYR A 50 -3.37 9.62 -3.45
CA TYR A 50 -3.65 10.81 -2.65
C TYR A 50 -4.73 10.58 -1.61
N SER A 51 -5.68 9.68 -1.87
CA SER A 51 -6.78 9.39 -0.95
C SER A 51 -6.39 8.47 0.21
N HIS A 52 -5.21 7.85 0.13
CA HIS A 52 -4.70 6.96 1.18
C HIS A 52 -3.49 7.62 1.84
N PRO A 53 -3.69 8.25 3.04
CA PRO A 53 -2.61 9.01 3.69
C PRO A 53 -1.34 8.21 3.92
N GLU A 54 -1.45 6.92 4.22
CA GLU A 54 -0.29 6.05 4.41
C GLU A 54 0.57 5.94 3.15
N LEU A 55 -0.04 5.87 1.97
CA LEU A 55 0.68 5.82 0.70
C LEU A 55 1.27 7.18 0.35
N ARG A 56 0.48 8.23 0.50
CA ARG A 56 0.91 9.59 0.21
C ARG A 56 2.13 9.96 1.04
N THR A 57 2.08 9.69 2.34
CA THR A 57 3.18 9.99 3.26
C THR A 57 4.44 9.22 2.88
N LYS A 58 4.32 7.93 2.56
CA LYS A 58 5.48 7.11 2.18
C LYS A 58 6.13 7.59 0.89
N ILE A 59 5.33 7.95 -0.09
CA ILE A 59 5.86 8.46 -1.35
C ILE A 59 6.59 9.79 -1.13
N GLU A 60 6.01 10.70 -0.32
CA GLU A 60 6.63 11.97 -0.01
C GLU A 60 7.95 11.79 0.77
N GLU A 61 7.99 10.89 1.73
CA GLU A 61 9.22 10.57 2.47
C GLU A 61 10.31 10.04 1.55
N CYS A 62 9.96 9.16 0.62
CA CYS A 62 10.93 8.63 -0.36
C CYS A 62 11.48 9.72 -1.26
N ARG A 63 10.65 10.72 -1.61
CA ARG A 63 11.08 11.83 -2.47
C ARG A 63 12.03 12.79 -1.77
N VAL A 64 11.78 13.08 -0.49
CA VAL A 64 12.44 14.18 0.22
C VAL A 64 13.61 13.69 1.05
N THR A 65 13.41 12.66 1.87
CA THR A 65 14.40 12.23 2.88
C THR A 65 15.01 10.86 2.59
N GLY A 66 14.44 10.10 1.67
CA GLY A 66 14.87 8.73 1.43
C GLY A 66 14.45 7.79 2.55
N MET A 67 13.31 7.14 2.40
CA MET A 67 12.87 6.14 3.37
C MET A 67 13.77 4.91 3.28
N THR A 68 14.11 4.31 4.43
CA THR A 68 14.90 3.08 4.43
C THR A 68 14.05 1.89 4.01
N LYS A 69 14.69 0.90 3.37
CA LYS A 69 14.02 -0.36 3.01
C LYS A 69 13.43 -1.04 4.24
N ARG A 70 14.13 -0.98 5.37
CA ARG A 70 13.68 -1.59 6.61
C ARG A 70 12.37 -0.99 7.11
N GLU A 71 12.25 0.34 7.08
CA GLU A 71 11.03 1.03 7.50
C GLU A 71 9.84 0.61 6.64
N LEU A 72 10.05 0.52 5.32
CA LEU A 72 9.00 0.10 4.41
C LEU A 72 8.63 -1.37 4.62
N GLN A 73 9.60 -2.24 4.88
CA GLN A 73 9.34 -3.65 5.18
C GLN A 73 8.48 -3.81 6.43
N LEU A 74 8.74 -3.02 7.48
CA LEU A 74 7.93 -3.05 8.70
C LEU A 74 6.49 -2.61 8.41
N GLU A 75 6.31 -1.61 7.57
CA GLU A 75 4.98 -1.16 7.16
C GLU A 75 4.22 -2.25 6.39
N ILE A 76 4.90 -2.96 5.50
CA ILE A 76 4.31 -4.07 4.75
C ILE A 76 3.84 -5.18 5.68
N ILE A 77 4.65 -5.52 6.69
CA ILE A 77 4.28 -6.55 7.68
C ILE A 77 2.99 -6.14 8.41
N ARG A 78 2.89 -4.88 8.82
CA ARG A 78 1.70 -4.37 9.49
C ARG A 78 0.47 -4.45 8.60
N LEU A 79 0.59 -4.08 7.32
CA LEU A 79 -0.51 -4.14 6.38
C LEU A 79 -0.95 -5.57 6.08
N ARG A 80 -0.01 -6.50 6.01
CA ARG A 80 -0.35 -7.93 5.83
C ARG A 80 -1.19 -8.45 7.00
N SER A 81 -0.84 -8.08 8.22
CA SER A 81 -1.60 -8.47 9.41
C SER A 81 -3.02 -7.92 9.34
N ARG A 82 -3.16 -6.67 8.89
CA ARG A 82 -4.48 -6.04 8.74
C ARG A 82 -5.33 -6.74 7.68
N VAL A 83 -4.74 -7.09 6.55
CA VAL A 83 -5.44 -7.83 5.49
C VAL A 83 -5.89 -9.20 6.01
N ARG A 84 -5.04 -9.90 6.75
CA ARG A 84 -5.38 -11.19 7.35
C ARG A 84 -6.55 -11.06 8.32
N GLU A 85 -6.56 -10.04 9.17
CA GLU A 85 -7.67 -9.80 10.09
C GLU A 85 -8.98 -9.60 9.35
N LEU A 86 -8.97 -8.84 8.25
CA LEU A 86 -10.16 -8.63 7.44
C LEU A 86 -10.64 -9.93 6.79
N GLU A 87 -9.72 -10.75 6.31
CA GLU A 87 -10.05 -12.05 5.75
C GLU A 87 -10.68 -12.97 6.78
N GLU A 88 -10.14 -13.00 8.00
CA GLU A 88 -10.70 -13.79 9.09
C GLU A 88 -12.11 -13.33 9.44
N LEU A 89 -12.35 -12.02 9.49
CA LEU A 89 -13.67 -11.48 9.76
C LEU A 89 -14.68 -11.88 8.68
N LEU A 90 -14.27 -11.92 7.42
CA LEU A 90 -15.12 -12.35 6.32
C LEU A 90 -15.41 -13.86 6.37
N ASN A 91 -14.46 -14.65 6.84
CA ASN A 91 -14.58 -16.11 6.89
C ASN A 91 -15.32 -16.63 8.12
N GLN A 92 -15.57 -15.79 9.13
CA GLN A 92 -16.29 -16.16 10.35
C GLN A 92 -17.80 -16.26 10.16
N ARG A 93 -18.28 -16.16 8.95
CA ARG A 93 -19.67 -16.29 8.62
C ARG A 93 -19.94 -17.60 7.89
#